data_184a037d5e505f7ccb39f0d42b9b9945
#
_entry.id   184a037d5e505f7ccb39f0d42b9b9945
#
_cell.length_a   1.000
_cell.length_b   1.000
_cell.length_c   1.000
_cell.angle_alpha   90.00
_cell.angle_beta   90.00
_cell.angle_gamma   90.00
#
_symmetry.space_group_name_H-M   'P 1'
#
loop_
_entity.id
_entity.type
_entity.pdbx_description
1 polymer ?
#
loop_
_entity_poly.entity_id
_entity_poly.type
_entity_poly.pdbx_seq_one_letter_code
_entity_poly.pdbx_strand_id
1 'polypeptide(L)'
;MELKPGVADTLKYLKEKGVKVGLATSTVRERATGYLKAHHIDRYFDELVFGDTVAHGKPAPDIYLKACEMLDVRPEEAIAVEDSINGIVSAGRAGMYPVMVIDLIEPNDTTKQYAKKVYEFGRIDRLKELI
;
A
#
# COMPACT_ATOMS: atom_id res chain seq x y z
N MET A 1 2.65 16.75 7.73
CA MET A 1 3.39 15.50 7.49
C MET A 1 3.98 15.53 6.09
N GLU A 2 5.25 15.23 5.97
CA GLU A 2 5.91 15.26 4.68
C GLU A 2 5.75 13.96 3.91
N LEU A 3 5.78 14.06 2.58
CA LEU A 3 5.76 12.90 1.70
C LEU A 3 7.10 12.18 1.76
N LYS A 4 7.08 10.85 1.89
CA LYS A 4 8.32 10.07 1.95
C LYS A 4 9.05 10.11 0.61
N PRO A 5 10.40 10.00 0.63
CA PRO A 5 11.19 10.04 -0.61
C PRO A 5 10.74 9.00 -1.63
N GLY A 6 10.70 9.40 -2.88
CA GLY A 6 10.40 8.52 -3.99
C GLY A 6 8.94 8.20 -4.24
N VAL A 7 8.02 8.61 -3.36
CA VAL A 7 6.59 8.28 -3.49
C VAL A 7 5.99 8.90 -4.75
N ALA A 8 6.16 10.21 -4.94
CA ALA A 8 5.58 10.90 -6.10
C ALA A 8 6.12 10.34 -7.42
N ASP A 9 7.43 10.13 -7.52
CA ASP A 9 8.05 9.58 -8.72
C ASP A 9 7.58 8.16 -9.01
N THR A 10 7.44 7.34 -7.98
CA THR A 10 6.97 5.95 -8.12
C THR A 10 5.52 5.92 -8.60
N LEU A 11 4.66 6.76 -8.04
CA LEU A 11 3.26 6.85 -8.46
C LEU A 11 3.16 7.28 -9.92
N LYS A 12 3.93 8.27 -10.31
CA LYS A 12 3.97 8.74 -11.71
C LYS A 12 4.41 7.62 -12.65
N TYR A 13 5.46 6.89 -12.28
CA TYR A 13 5.96 5.76 -13.06
C TYR A 13 4.87 4.69 -13.24
N LEU A 14 4.17 4.33 -12.16
CA LEU A 14 3.11 3.33 -12.22
C LEU A 14 1.98 3.76 -13.16
N LYS A 15 1.60 5.04 -13.12
CA LYS A 15 0.57 5.59 -14.02
C LYS A 15 1.02 5.52 -15.47
N GLU A 16 2.25 5.88 -15.74
CA GLU A 16 2.81 5.82 -17.11
C GLU A 16 2.86 4.39 -17.64
N LYS A 17 3.00 3.40 -16.76
CA LYS A 17 2.99 1.99 -17.12
C LYS A 17 1.59 1.40 -17.23
N GLY A 18 0.55 2.18 -16.91
CA GLY A 18 -0.83 1.70 -16.96
C GLY A 18 -1.20 0.78 -15.81
N VAL A 19 -0.46 0.83 -14.70
CA VAL A 19 -0.73 0.03 -13.51
C VAL A 19 -1.81 0.69 -12.67
N LYS A 20 -2.79 -0.08 -12.24
CA LYS A 20 -3.83 0.41 -11.33
C LYS A 20 -3.23 0.63 -9.94
N VAL A 21 -3.60 1.74 -9.31
CA VAL A 21 -3.07 2.12 -7.99
C VAL A 21 -4.23 2.40 -7.05
N GLY A 22 -4.23 1.75 -5.89
CA GLY A 22 -5.20 1.99 -4.85
C GLY A 22 -4.53 2.36 -3.54
N LEU A 23 -5.26 3.07 -2.69
CA LEU A 23 -4.86 3.35 -1.32
C LEU A 23 -5.76 2.58 -0.36
N ALA A 24 -5.17 1.81 0.55
CA ALA A 24 -5.87 1.11 1.60
C ALA A 24 -5.32 1.60 2.94
N THR A 25 -6.10 2.39 3.66
CA THR A 25 -5.62 3.08 4.86
C THR A 25 -6.61 2.97 6.02
N SER A 26 -6.07 2.88 7.24
CA SER A 26 -6.86 2.98 8.47
C SER A 26 -7.13 4.43 8.88
N THR A 27 -6.49 5.39 8.22
CA THR A 27 -6.68 6.82 8.47
C THR A 27 -8.08 7.24 8.04
N VAL A 28 -8.69 8.19 8.77
CA VAL A 28 -10.02 8.70 8.41
C VAL A 28 -9.99 9.41 7.05
N ARG A 29 -11.12 9.31 6.34
CA ARG A 29 -11.27 9.79 4.96
C ARG A 29 -10.77 11.22 4.77
N GLU A 30 -11.23 12.14 5.60
CA GLU A 30 -10.92 13.56 5.46
C GLU A 30 -9.42 13.83 5.58
N ARG A 31 -8.76 13.17 6.53
CA ARG A 31 -7.32 13.34 6.75
C ARG A 31 -6.52 12.75 5.59
N ALA A 32 -6.87 11.55 5.16
CA ALA A 32 -6.16 10.88 4.06
C ALA A 32 -6.33 11.65 2.76
N THR A 33 -7.55 12.06 2.42
CA THR A 33 -7.83 12.82 1.21
C THR A 33 -7.12 14.18 1.23
N GLY A 34 -7.14 14.86 2.38
CA GLY A 34 -6.45 16.14 2.54
C GLY A 34 -4.94 16.01 2.34
N TYR A 35 -4.35 14.95 2.88
CA TYR A 35 -2.92 14.67 2.72
C TYR A 35 -2.57 14.45 1.24
N LEU A 36 -3.35 13.62 0.55
CA LEU A 36 -3.10 13.34 -0.87
C LEU A 36 -3.18 14.60 -1.72
N LYS A 37 -4.19 15.45 -1.48
CA LYS A 37 -4.36 16.72 -2.20
C LYS A 37 -3.27 17.70 -1.89
N ALA A 38 -2.86 17.80 -0.61
CA ALA A 38 -1.80 18.72 -0.18
C ALA A 38 -0.46 18.40 -0.87
N HIS A 39 -0.21 17.11 -1.14
CA HIS A 39 1.01 16.66 -1.81
C HIS A 39 0.83 16.47 -3.32
N HIS A 40 -0.33 16.83 -3.86
CA HIS A 40 -0.63 16.76 -5.31
C HIS A 40 -0.48 15.37 -5.90
N ILE A 41 -0.80 14.33 -5.11
CA ILE A 41 -0.71 12.93 -5.56
C ILE A 41 -2.06 12.22 -5.64
N ASP A 42 -3.15 12.91 -5.32
CA ASP A 42 -4.49 12.34 -5.34
C ASP A 42 -4.88 11.78 -6.72
N ARG A 43 -4.44 12.42 -7.78
CA ARG A 43 -4.75 12.01 -9.16
C ARG A 43 -4.14 10.66 -9.56
N TYR A 44 -3.17 10.15 -8.80
CA TYR A 44 -2.51 8.89 -9.14
C TYR A 44 -3.25 7.67 -8.62
N PHE A 45 -4.26 7.86 -7.77
CA PHE A 45 -5.00 6.77 -7.18
C PHE A 45 -6.31 6.52 -7.92
N ASP A 46 -6.50 5.27 -8.36
CA ASP A 46 -7.74 4.85 -9.05
C ASP A 46 -8.85 4.59 -8.05
N GLU A 47 -8.51 4.10 -6.85
CA GLU A 47 -9.48 3.82 -5.79
C GLU A 47 -8.87 4.14 -4.42
N LEU A 48 -9.75 4.56 -3.49
CA LEU A 48 -9.39 4.81 -2.08
C LEU A 48 -10.28 3.95 -1.21
N VAL A 49 -9.67 3.18 -0.30
CA VAL A 49 -10.39 2.32 0.63
C VAL A 49 -10.00 2.71 2.06
N PHE A 50 -11.01 2.99 2.87
CA PHE A 50 -10.81 3.46 4.26
C PHE A 50 -11.23 2.38 5.25
N GLY A 51 -10.55 2.33 6.40
CA GLY A 51 -10.75 1.27 7.38
C GLY A 51 -12.16 1.22 7.95
N ASP A 52 -12.89 2.33 7.96
CA ASP A 52 -14.28 2.38 8.45
C ASP A 52 -15.30 1.76 7.47
N THR A 53 -14.87 1.37 6.28
CA THR A 53 -15.74 0.75 5.28
C THR A 53 -15.68 -0.78 5.29
N VAL A 54 -14.87 -1.37 6.18
CA VAL A 54 -14.73 -2.82 6.29
C VAL A 54 -15.05 -3.28 7.71
N ALA A 55 -15.43 -4.56 7.84
CA ALA A 55 -15.84 -5.11 9.13
C ALA A 55 -14.68 -5.22 10.13
N HIS A 56 -13.50 -5.60 9.63
CA HIS A 56 -12.33 -5.83 10.48
C HIS A 56 -11.11 -5.10 9.91
N GLY A 57 -10.43 -4.30 10.76
CA GLY A 57 -9.21 -3.60 10.38
C GLY A 57 -7.99 -4.52 10.32
N LYS A 58 -6.88 -3.96 9.81
CA LYS A 58 -5.60 -4.68 9.79
C LYS A 58 -5.25 -5.17 11.21
N PRO A 59 -4.78 -6.39 11.37
CA PRO A 59 -4.18 -7.31 10.39
C PRO A 59 -5.16 -8.21 9.62
N ALA A 60 -6.47 -8.04 9.77
CA ALA A 60 -7.43 -8.80 8.97
C ALA A 60 -7.28 -8.43 7.48
N PRO A 61 -7.60 -9.34 6.56
CA PRO A 61 -7.40 -9.09 5.12
C PRO A 61 -8.48 -8.22 4.48
N ASP A 62 -9.51 -7.83 5.23
CA ASP A 62 -10.72 -7.20 4.70
C ASP A 62 -10.45 -5.99 3.81
N ILE A 63 -9.58 -5.06 4.26
CA ILE A 63 -9.33 -3.82 3.53
C ILE A 63 -8.64 -4.07 2.19
N TYR A 64 -7.72 -5.03 2.15
CA TYR A 64 -7.02 -5.38 0.91
C TYR A 64 -7.89 -6.18 -0.05
N LEU A 65 -8.74 -7.06 0.48
CA LEU A 65 -9.71 -7.77 -0.36
C LEU A 65 -10.68 -6.78 -1.02
N LYS A 66 -11.13 -5.78 -0.26
CA LYS A 66 -12.00 -4.73 -0.80
C LYS A 66 -11.28 -3.88 -1.83
N ALA A 67 -10.03 -3.53 -1.58
CA ALA A 67 -9.24 -2.75 -2.54
C ALA A 67 -9.09 -3.50 -3.87
N CYS A 68 -8.78 -4.78 -3.82
CA CYS A 68 -8.65 -5.61 -5.03
C CYS A 68 -9.98 -5.70 -5.77
N GLU A 69 -11.10 -5.85 -5.05
CA GLU A 69 -12.44 -5.87 -5.65
C GLU A 69 -12.72 -4.56 -6.37
N MET A 70 -12.47 -3.42 -5.72
CA MET A 70 -12.72 -2.10 -6.30
C MET A 70 -11.82 -1.81 -7.50
N LEU A 71 -10.59 -2.31 -7.50
CA LEU A 71 -9.65 -2.17 -8.62
C LEU A 71 -9.89 -3.19 -9.72
N ASP A 72 -10.79 -4.14 -9.49
CA ASP A 72 -11.09 -5.23 -10.43
C ASP A 72 -9.84 -6.05 -10.76
N VAL A 73 -9.11 -6.45 -9.72
CA VAL A 73 -7.94 -7.32 -9.84
C VAL A 73 -8.04 -8.45 -8.83
N ARG A 74 -7.38 -9.57 -9.12
CA ARG A 74 -7.28 -10.67 -8.15
C ARG A 74 -6.14 -10.37 -7.18
N PRO A 75 -6.26 -10.75 -5.89
CA PRO A 75 -5.19 -10.49 -4.92
C PRO A 75 -3.82 -11.02 -5.36
N GLU A 76 -3.77 -12.20 -5.97
CA GLU A 76 -2.52 -12.79 -6.44
C GLU A 76 -1.87 -12.02 -7.59
N GLU A 77 -2.58 -11.08 -8.20
CA GLU A 77 -2.07 -10.21 -9.27
C GLU A 77 -1.59 -8.87 -8.72
N ALA A 78 -1.73 -8.62 -7.43
CA ALA A 78 -1.52 -7.30 -6.85
C ALA A 78 -0.36 -7.28 -5.86
N ILE A 79 0.34 -6.15 -5.83
CA ILE A 79 1.39 -5.87 -4.86
C ILE A 79 0.83 -4.92 -3.81
N ALA A 80 1.03 -5.24 -2.54
CA ALA A 80 0.71 -4.35 -1.43
C ALA A 80 2.00 -3.79 -0.84
N VAL A 81 2.09 -2.47 -0.75
CA VAL A 81 3.26 -1.79 -0.18
C VAL A 81 2.88 -1.29 1.21
N GLU A 82 3.62 -1.72 2.22
CA GLU A 82 3.33 -1.42 3.62
C GLU A 82 4.58 -1.08 4.40
N ASP A 83 4.40 -0.30 5.47
CA ASP A 83 5.48 0.04 6.40
C ASP A 83 5.24 -0.53 7.80
N SER A 84 4.15 -1.26 8.03
CA SER A 84 3.79 -1.82 9.32
C SER A 84 3.64 -3.33 9.26
N ILE A 85 3.87 -3.98 10.42
CA ILE A 85 3.71 -5.43 10.55
C ILE A 85 2.25 -5.83 10.30
N ASN A 86 1.29 -5.10 10.88
CA ASN A 86 -0.12 -5.39 10.69
C ASN A 86 -0.54 -5.28 9.23
N GLY A 87 0.00 -4.30 8.51
CA GLY A 87 -0.28 -4.13 7.08
C GLY A 87 0.28 -5.28 6.25
N ILE A 88 1.50 -5.73 6.55
CA ILE A 88 2.12 -6.87 5.85
C ILE A 88 1.32 -8.15 6.08
N VAL A 89 0.89 -8.39 7.31
CA VAL A 89 0.08 -9.58 7.63
C VAL A 89 -1.27 -9.51 6.91
N SER A 90 -1.91 -8.35 6.92
CA SER A 90 -3.18 -8.12 6.24
C SER A 90 -3.07 -8.45 4.74
N ALA A 91 -2.05 -7.93 4.07
CA ALA A 91 -1.81 -8.16 2.66
C ALA A 91 -1.53 -9.64 2.36
N GLY A 92 -0.71 -10.28 3.18
CA GLY A 92 -0.40 -11.70 3.03
C GLY A 92 -1.63 -12.58 3.20
N ARG A 93 -2.47 -12.27 4.19
CA ARG A 93 -3.74 -13.00 4.42
C ARG A 93 -4.72 -12.80 3.27
N ALA A 94 -4.67 -11.67 2.60
CA ALA A 94 -5.50 -11.40 1.43
C ALA A 94 -5.02 -12.15 0.17
N GLY A 95 -3.81 -12.71 0.20
CA GLY A 95 -3.24 -13.42 -0.94
C GLY A 95 -2.47 -12.52 -1.90
N MET A 96 -2.14 -11.32 -1.49
CA MET A 96 -1.35 -10.38 -2.29
C MET A 96 0.14 -10.67 -2.16
N TYR A 97 0.95 -9.96 -2.94
CA TYR A 97 2.42 -9.96 -2.84
C TYR A 97 2.84 -8.81 -1.93
N PRO A 98 3.14 -9.06 -0.64
CA PRO A 98 3.44 -7.98 0.28
C PRO A 98 4.89 -7.50 0.14
N VAL A 99 5.05 -6.19 0.09
CA VAL A 99 6.36 -5.52 0.03
C VAL A 99 6.45 -4.56 1.20
N MET A 100 7.49 -4.70 2.02
CA MET A 100 7.73 -3.78 3.11
C MET A 100 8.75 -2.72 2.72
N VAL A 101 8.41 -1.47 2.99
CA VAL A 101 9.37 -0.36 2.91
C VAL A 101 9.58 0.10 4.35
N ILE A 102 10.81 -0.05 4.86
CA ILE A 102 11.13 0.25 6.25
C ILE A 102 10.86 1.73 6.56
N ASP A 103 10.15 1.99 7.64
CA ASP A 103 9.94 3.33 8.16
C ASP A 103 10.47 3.41 9.59
N LEU A 104 9.63 3.12 10.60
CA LEU A 104 10.02 3.21 12.01
C LEU A 104 10.27 1.85 12.64
N ILE A 105 9.79 0.77 12.04
CA ILE A 105 9.81 -0.57 12.61
C ILE A 105 10.73 -1.47 11.78
N GLU A 106 11.70 -2.09 12.44
CA GLU A 106 12.59 -3.06 11.81
C GLU A 106 11.84 -4.36 11.50
N PRO A 107 12.19 -5.06 10.41
CA PRO A 107 11.61 -6.36 10.10
C PRO A 107 11.86 -7.37 11.24
N ASN A 108 10.86 -8.19 11.51
CA ASN A 108 10.96 -9.27 12.48
C ASN A 108 10.54 -10.60 11.84
N ASP A 109 10.46 -11.66 12.64
CA ASP A 109 10.09 -12.98 12.11
C ASP A 109 8.72 -13.00 11.46
N THR A 110 7.75 -12.27 12.02
CA THR A 110 6.41 -12.14 11.42
C THR A 110 6.49 -11.45 10.06
N THR A 111 7.27 -10.36 9.97
CA THR A 111 7.48 -9.67 8.70
C THR A 111 8.09 -10.60 7.67
N LYS A 112 9.11 -11.34 8.05
CA LYS A 112 9.81 -12.27 7.15
C LYS A 112 8.91 -13.39 6.66
N GLN A 113 7.95 -13.80 7.48
CA GLN A 113 6.99 -14.84 7.11
C GLN A 113 6.07 -14.38 5.98
N TYR A 114 5.63 -13.13 5.98
CA TYR A 114 4.64 -12.61 5.04
C TYR A 114 5.23 -11.74 3.92
N ALA A 115 6.23 -10.92 4.23
CA ALA A 115 6.79 -10.00 3.23
C ALA A 115 7.63 -10.74 2.19
N LYS A 116 7.37 -10.47 0.92
CA LYS A 116 8.14 -11.03 -0.20
C LYS A 116 9.38 -10.21 -0.52
N LYS A 117 9.35 -8.92 -0.22
CA LYS A 117 10.46 -8.00 -0.38
C LYS A 117 10.51 -7.03 0.79
N VAL A 118 11.71 -6.62 1.17
CA VAL A 118 11.93 -5.59 2.20
C VAL A 118 12.93 -4.58 1.62
N TYR A 119 12.50 -3.32 1.54
CA TYR A 119 13.34 -2.22 1.05
C TYR A 119 13.65 -1.24 2.18
N GLU A 120 14.82 -0.61 2.10
CA GLU A 120 15.27 0.34 3.11
C GLU A 120 14.35 1.57 3.17
N PHE A 121 14.45 2.31 4.26
CA PHE A 121 13.73 3.58 4.44
C PHE A 121 13.94 4.49 3.23
N GLY A 122 12.85 5.03 2.71
CA GLY A 122 12.91 5.97 1.59
C GLY A 122 13.16 5.32 0.23
N ARG A 123 13.21 4.00 0.12
CA ARG A 123 13.52 3.32 -1.13
C ARG A 123 12.29 2.66 -1.79
N ILE A 124 11.12 3.30 -1.66
CA ILE A 124 9.91 2.84 -2.38
C ILE A 124 10.11 2.85 -3.89
N ASP A 125 11.04 3.67 -4.41
CA ASP A 125 11.39 3.70 -5.82
C ASP A 125 11.84 2.34 -6.35
N ARG A 126 12.38 1.46 -5.49
CA ARG A 126 12.79 0.12 -5.86
C ARG A 126 11.61 -0.78 -6.27
N LEU A 127 10.38 -0.36 -5.97
CA LEU A 127 9.19 -1.05 -6.44
C LEU A 127 9.18 -1.18 -7.96
N LYS A 128 9.80 -0.25 -8.67
CA LYS A 128 9.92 -0.26 -10.14
C LYS A 128 10.61 -1.54 -10.65
N GLU A 129 11.43 -2.18 -9.81
CA GLU A 129 12.13 -3.41 -10.17
C GLU A 129 11.18 -4.60 -10.32
N LEU A 130 9.96 -4.51 -9.75
CA LEU A 130 8.97 -5.58 -9.74
C LEU A 130 7.91 -5.43 -10.84
N ILE A 131 7.96 -4.35 -11.61
CA ILE A 131 6.90 -4.00 -12.57
C ILE A 131 7.44 -3.81 -13.97
#